data_a2d5941e99281128b960c3a59396eaa0
#
_entry.id   a2d5941e99281128b960c3a59396eaa0
#
_cell.length_a   1.000
_cell.length_b   1.000
_cell.length_c   1.000
_cell.angle_alpha   90.00
_cell.angle_beta   90.00
_cell.angle_gamma   90.00
#
_symmetry.space_group_name_H-M   'P 1'
#
loop_
_entity.id
_entity.type
_entity.pdbx_description
1 polymer ?
#
loop_
_entity_poly.entity_id
_entity_poly.type
_entity_poly.pdbx_seq_one_letter_code
_entity_poly.pdbx_strand_id
1 'polypeptide(L)'
;QAGRAGDTVYMSGQIPLDPATMTVVGNGDFRAEAVQVFKNLQAVAEAAGGSLNDIVKLNAYLTDLANFAVFNEVMAEFIEQPFPARAAVGVASLPKGVQVEAEAVLVLNA
;
A
#
# COMPACT_ATOMS: atom_id res chain seq x y z
N GLN A 1 -4.29 -11.59 -5.70
CA GLN A 1 -3.83 -10.38 -5.02
C GLN A 1 -4.85 -9.85 -4.01
N ALA A 2 -6.08 -10.35 -4.08
CA ALA A 2 -7.12 -9.91 -3.18
C ALA A 2 -8.14 -11.02 -2.96
N GLY A 3 -8.75 -11.01 -1.76
CA GLY A 3 -9.88 -11.87 -1.43
C GLY A 3 -11.11 -11.01 -1.22
N ARG A 4 -12.24 -11.44 -1.77
CA ARG A 4 -13.48 -10.67 -1.68
C ARG A 4 -14.52 -11.41 -0.84
N ALA A 5 -15.16 -10.67 0.06
CA ALA A 5 -16.28 -11.16 0.88
C ALA A 5 -17.40 -10.12 0.82
N GLY A 6 -18.45 -10.40 0.04
CA GLY A 6 -19.50 -9.41 -0.25
C GLY A 6 -18.90 -8.21 -0.97
N ASP A 7 -19.09 -7.03 -0.40
CA ASP A 7 -18.52 -5.79 -0.92
C ASP A 7 -17.16 -5.45 -0.29
N THR A 8 -16.65 -6.29 0.59
CA THR A 8 -15.36 -6.08 1.26
C THR A 8 -14.27 -6.80 0.50
N VAL A 9 -13.18 -6.09 0.20
CA VAL A 9 -12.02 -6.65 -0.49
C VAL A 9 -10.81 -6.55 0.42
N TYR A 10 -10.20 -7.69 0.71
CA TYR A 10 -8.98 -7.78 1.51
C TYR A 10 -7.80 -7.88 0.54
N MET A 11 -6.98 -6.85 0.49
CA MET A 11 -5.85 -6.82 -0.44
C MET A 11 -4.62 -7.39 0.22
N SER A 12 -3.91 -8.27 -0.51
CA SER A 12 -2.64 -8.81 -0.04
C SER A 12 -1.60 -7.72 0.14
N GLY A 13 -0.63 -7.95 1.00
CA GLY A 13 0.46 -7.01 1.20
C GLY A 13 1.22 -6.75 -0.10
N GLN A 14 1.46 -5.47 -0.39
CA GLN A 14 2.19 -5.04 -1.56
C GLN A 14 3.55 -4.51 -1.14
N ILE A 15 4.60 -5.00 -1.79
CA ILE A 15 5.95 -4.47 -1.66
C ILE A 15 6.29 -3.69 -2.93
N PRO A 16 7.37 -2.88 -2.93
CA PRO A 16 7.65 -2.01 -4.09
C PRO A 16 8.25 -2.76 -5.27
N LEU A 17 7.50 -3.69 -5.83
CA LEU A 17 7.88 -4.42 -7.03
C LEU A 17 7.23 -3.79 -8.26
N ASP A 18 8.03 -3.66 -9.33
CA ASP A 18 7.48 -3.36 -10.63
C ASP A 18 6.78 -4.61 -11.15
N PRO A 19 5.46 -4.59 -11.38
CA PRO A 19 4.73 -5.80 -11.78
C PRO A 19 5.14 -6.32 -13.17
N ALA A 20 5.72 -5.48 -14.03
CA ALA A 20 6.16 -5.92 -15.36
C ALA A 20 7.46 -6.71 -15.29
N THR A 21 8.38 -6.35 -14.39
CA THR A 21 9.71 -6.97 -14.31
C THR A 21 9.90 -7.82 -13.07
N MET A 22 9.01 -7.66 -12.07
CA MET A 22 9.09 -8.33 -10.76
C MET A 22 10.39 -7.98 -10.03
N THR A 23 10.92 -6.79 -10.28
CA THR A 23 12.12 -6.29 -9.59
C THR A 23 11.75 -5.17 -8.64
N VAL A 24 12.51 -5.06 -7.55
CA VAL A 24 12.31 -3.98 -6.57
C VAL A 24 12.70 -2.65 -7.21
N VAL A 25 11.83 -1.65 -7.07
CA VAL A 25 12.12 -0.29 -7.52
C VAL A 25 12.57 0.56 -6.35
N GLY A 26 13.14 1.73 -6.66
CA GLY A 26 13.52 2.71 -5.66
C GLY A 26 14.99 2.73 -5.34
N ASN A 27 15.69 1.64 -5.54
CA ASN A 27 17.14 1.53 -5.36
C ASN A 27 17.60 2.11 -4.00
N GLY A 28 16.83 1.80 -2.94
CA GLY A 28 17.11 2.29 -1.59
C GLY A 28 16.43 3.61 -1.23
N ASP A 29 15.79 4.28 -2.19
CA ASP A 29 15.05 5.50 -1.93
C ASP A 29 13.66 5.16 -1.39
N PHE A 30 13.42 5.48 -0.11
CA PHE A 30 12.17 5.13 0.55
C PHE A 30 10.95 5.75 -0.16
N ARG A 31 11.04 7.02 -0.57
CA ARG A 31 9.90 7.68 -1.22
C ARG A 31 9.53 6.97 -2.52
N ALA A 32 10.52 6.59 -3.31
CA ALA A 32 10.27 5.85 -4.55
C ALA A 32 9.64 4.48 -4.27
N GLU A 33 10.08 3.80 -3.20
CA GLU A 33 9.47 2.53 -2.79
C GLU A 33 8.02 2.73 -2.38
N ALA A 34 7.73 3.75 -1.56
CA ALA A 34 6.37 4.04 -1.11
C ALA A 34 5.44 4.36 -2.27
N VAL A 35 5.90 5.16 -3.24
CA VAL A 35 5.11 5.47 -4.43
C VAL A 35 4.75 4.19 -5.18
N GLN A 36 5.71 3.27 -5.35
CA GLN A 36 5.44 2.01 -6.06
C GLN A 36 4.44 1.14 -5.30
N VAL A 37 4.53 1.11 -3.97
CA VAL A 37 3.55 0.38 -3.15
C VAL A 37 2.13 0.91 -3.41
N PHE A 38 1.95 2.23 -3.42
CA PHE A 38 0.62 2.80 -3.68
C PHE A 38 0.16 2.58 -5.11
N LYS A 39 1.06 2.60 -6.08
CA LYS A 39 0.70 2.23 -7.45
C LYS A 39 0.21 0.79 -7.54
N ASN A 40 0.86 -0.11 -6.81
CA ASN A 40 0.46 -1.51 -6.78
C ASN A 40 -0.89 -1.69 -6.08
N LEU A 41 -1.12 -1.00 -4.97
CA LEU A 41 -2.41 -1.02 -4.29
C LEU A 41 -3.51 -0.47 -5.21
N GLN A 42 -3.22 0.59 -5.95
CA GLN A 42 -4.17 1.18 -6.89
C GLN A 42 -4.55 0.18 -7.98
N ALA A 43 -3.57 -0.52 -8.54
CA ALA A 43 -3.85 -1.52 -9.58
C ALA A 43 -4.74 -2.65 -9.05
N VAL A 44 -4.48 -3.13 -7.83
CA VAL A 44 -5.30 -4.18 -7.22
C VAL A 44 -6.70 -3.67 -6.93
N ALA A 45 -6.84 -2.45 -6.41
CA ALA A 45 -8.15 -1.86 -6.13
C ALA A 45 -8.98 -1.71 -7.41
N GLU A 46 -8.36 -1.22 -8.49
CA GLU A 46 -9.04 -1.04 -9.78
C GLU A 46 -9.44 -2.39 -10.40
N ALA A 47 -8.58 -3.39 -10.28
CA ALA A 47 -8.91 -4.75 -10.74
C ALA A 47 -10.08 -5.34 -9.97
N ALA A 48 -10.30 -4.93 -8.72
CA ALA A 48 -11.42 -5.37 -7.90
C ALA A 48 -12.70 -4.57 -8.15
N GLY A 49 -12.63 -3.53 -8.99
CA GLY A 49 -13.79 -2.70 -9.33
C GLY A 49 -13.94 -1.45 -8.48
N GLY A 50 -12.90 -1.07 -7.74
CA GLY A 50 -12.91 0.12 -6.90
C GLY A 50 -11.75 1.05 -7.18
N SER A 51 -11.41 1.84 -6.18
CA SER A 51 -10.28 2.76 -6.25
C SER A 51 -9.62 2.86 -4.88
N LEU A 52 -8.49 3.54 -4.81
CA LEU A 52 -7.82 3.77 -3.53
C LEU A 52 -8.70 4.53 -2.55
N ASN A 53 -9.65 5.34 -3.03
CA ASN A 53 -10.55 6.09 -2.16
C ASN A 53 -11.62 5.22 -1.50
N ASP A 54 -11.74 3.95 -1.90
CA ASP A 54 -12.62 2.99 -1.26
C ASP A 54 -11.95 2.26 -0.09
N ILE A 55 -10.67 2.52 0.17
CA ILE A 55 -9.95 1.89 1.27
C ILE A 55 -10.48 2.43 2.60
N VAL A 56 -10.84 1.52 3.50
CA VAL A 56 -11.33 1.86 4.84
C VAL A 56 -10.30 1.57 5.93
N LYS A 57 -9.31 0.73 5.63
CA LYS A 57 -8.23 0.38 6.56
C LYS A 57 -6.95 0.15 5.79
N LEU A 58 -5.88 0.79 6.24
CA LEU A 58 -4.54 0.66 5.65
C LEU A 58 -3.55 0.29 6.75
N ASN A 59 -2.84 -0.81 6.55
CA ASN A 59 -1.77 -1.22 7.46
C ASN A 59 -0.43 -1.09 6.73
N ALA A 60 0.49 -0.36 7.33
CA ALA A 60 1.82 -0.15 6.77
C ALA A 60 2.88 -0.78 7.67
N TYR A 61 3.85 -1.43 7.06
CA TYR A 61 4.96 -2.08 7.74
C TYR A 61 6.25 -1.42 7.26
N LEU A 62 7.03 -0.85 8.19
CA LEU A 62 8.23 -0.09 7.87
C LEU A 62 9.41 -0.69 8.60
N THR A 63 10.55 -0.84 7.92
CA THR A 63 11.77 -1.29 8.60
C THR A 63 12.40 -0.18 9.43
N ASP A 64 12.03 1.09 9.14
CA ASP A 64 12.49 2.25 9.92
C ASP A 64 11.33 3.22 10.07
N LEU A 65 10.84 3.38 11.30
CA LEU A 65 9.72 4.27 11.57
C LEU A 65 10.05 5.74 11.35
N ALA A 66 11.33 6.11 11.21
CA ALA A 66 11.69 7.47 10.84
C ALA A 66 11.14 7.85 9.46
N ASN A 67 10.78 6.86 8.63
CA ASN A 67 10.19 7.08 7.31
C ASN A 67 8.67 7.27 7.34
N PHE A 68 8.05 7.24 8.53
CA PHE A 68 6.60 7.31 8.65
C PHE A 68 6.04 8.61 8.07
N ALA A 69 6.71 9.74 8.31
CA ALA A 69 6.24 11.03 7.79
C ALA A 69 6.23 11.04 6.26
N VAL A 70 7.26 10.47 5.63
CA VAL A 70 7.32 10.38 4.16
C VAL A 70 6.22 9.46 3.64
N PHE A 71 5.97 8.33 4.33
CA PHE A 71 4.89 7.44 3.96
C PHE A 71 3.55 8.19 3.94
N ASN A 72 3.28 9.01 4.96
CA ASN A 72 2.05 9.80 5.04
C ASN A 72 1.95 10.82 3.91
N GLU A 73 3.05 11.46 3.55
CA GLU A 73 3.07 12.39 2.43
C GLU A 73 2.70 11.70 1.12
N VAL A 74 3.27 10.52 0.89
CA VAL A 74 2.96 9.74 -0.32
C VAL A 74 1.51 9.29 -0.31
N MET A 75 1.01 8.81 0.84
CA MET A 75 -0.40 8.42 0.96
C MET A 75 -1.32 9.57 0.56
N ALA A 76 -1.03 10.79 1.01
CA ALA A 76 -1.85 11.95 0.70
C ALA A 76 -1.81 12.32 -0.79
N GLU A 77 -0.80 11.89 -1.52
CA GLU A 77 -0.74 12.09 -2.97
C GLU A 77 -1.66 11.13 -3.73
N PHE A 78 -1.99 9.98 -3.12
CA PHE A 78 -2.77 8.93 -3.79
C PHE A 78 -4.21 8.83 -3.27
N ILE A 79 -4.46 9.18 -2.02
CA ILE A 79 -5.76 9.01 -1.37
C ILE A 79 -6.29 10.37 -0.92
N GLU A 80 -7.55 10.65 -1.28
CA GLU A 80 -8.21 11.88 -0.88
C GLU A 80 -8.79 11.75 0.54
N GLN A 81 -9.00 12.90 1.19
CA GLN A 81 -9.71 12.91 2.47
C GLN A 81 -11.19 12.58 2.26
N PRO A 82 -11.83 11.91 3.24
CA PRO A 82 -11.25 11.50 4.53
C PRO A 82 -10.30 10.31 4.36
N PHE A 83 -9.19 10.33 5.09
CA PHE A 83 -8.21 9.26 5.02
C PHE A 83 -8.73 8.00 5.73
N PRO A 84 -8.31 6.80 5.30
CA PRO A 84 -8.73 5.56 5.95
C PRO A 84 -8.16 5.42 7.36
N ALA A 85 -8.77 4.57 8.16
CA ALA A 85 -8.15 4.12 9.40
C ALA A 85 -6.79 3.49 9.07
N ARG A 86 -5.79 3.77 9.91
CA ARG A 86 -4.42 3.40 9.56
C ARG A 86 -3.65 2.92 10.77
N ALA A 87 -2.80 1.93 10.57
CA ALA A 87 -1.79 1.51 11.52
C ALA A 87 -0.44 1.45 10.81
N ALA A 88 0.61 1.91 11.48
CA ALA A 88 1.97 1.79 10.99
C ALA A 88 2.79 1.07 12.05
N VAL A 89 3.50 0.03 11.65
CA VAL A 89 4.23 -0.86 12.55
C VAL A 89 5.68 -0.97 12.08
N GLY A 90 6.61 -0.83 13.00
CA GLY A 90 8.01 -1.10 12.72
C GLY A 90 8.26 -2.61 12.73
N VAL A 91 8.97 -3.11 11.74
CA VAL A 91 9.30 -4.53 11.61
C VAL A 91 10.80 -4.70 11.41
N ALA A 92 11.30 -5.89 11.74
CA ALA A 92 12.73 -6.16 11.65
C ALA A 92 13.21 -6.24 10.20
N SER A 93 12.38 -6.82 9.32
CA SER A 93 12.72 -6.98 7.91
C SER A 93 11.46 -7.22 7.10
N LEU A 94 11.58 -7.04 5.79
CA LEU A 94 10.51 -7.28 4.83
C LEU A 94 11.05 -8.10 3.66
N PRO A 95 10.16 -8.74 2.88
CA PRO A 95 10.60 -9.55 1.74
C PRO A 95 11.50 -8.74 0.80
N LYS A 96 12.50 -9.39 0.23
CA LYS A 96 13.43 -8.83 -0.75
C LYS A 96 14.20 -7.60 -0.24
N GLY A 97 14.26 -7.41 1.09
CA GLY A 97 15.01 -6.31 1.68
C GLY A 97 14.39 -4.94 1.46
N VAL A 98 13.11 -4.87 1.14
CA VAL A 98 12.43 -3.59 0.95
C VAL A 98 12.22 -2.88 2.28
N GLN A 99 11.94 -1.59 2.23
CA GLN A 99 11.77 -0.76 3.42
C GLN A 99 10.32 -0.55 3.80
N VAL A 100 9.38 -0.91 2.93
CA VAL A 100 7.95 -0.67 3.16
C VAL A 100 7.11 -1.76 2.51
N GLU A 101 6.04 -2.12 3.19
CA GLU A 101 4.98 -2.98 2.68
C GLU A 101 3.66 -2.42 3.20
N ALA A 102 2.60 -2.51 2.41
CA ALA A 102 1.29 -2.09 2.87
C ALA A 102 0.23 -3.06 2.38
N GLU A 103 -0.78 -3.26 3.22
CA GLU A 103 -1.97 -4.01 2.89
C GLU A 103 -3.19 -3.16 3.22
N ALA A 104 -4.32 -3.48 2.61
CA ALA A 104 -5.49 -2.64 2.79
C ALA A 104 -6.77 -3.46 2.72
N VAL A 105 -7.82 -2.90 3.32
CA VAL A 105 -9.19 -3.38 3.19
C VAL A 105 -9.97 -2.27 2.52
N LEU A 106 -10.68 -2.61 1.44
CA LEU A 106 -11.56 -1.64 0.82
C LEU A 106 -13.00 -2.18 0.80
N VAL A 107 -13.94 -1.26 0.77
CA VAL A 107 -15.37 -1.60 0.67
C VAL A 107 -15.89 -0.96 -0.61
N LEU A 108 -16.38 -1.82 -1.51
CA LEU A 108 -16.94 -1.35 -2.77
C LEU A 108 -18.33 -0.79 -2.53
N ASN A 109 -18.56 0.40 -3.03
CA ASN A 109 -19.89 0.99 -2.98
C ASN A 109 -20.64 0.64 -4.25
N ALA A 110 -21.86 0.28 -4.07
CA ALA A 110 -22.74 0.00 -5.20
C ALA A 110 -23.12 1.30 -5.92
#